data_591c0b93b6812a487ed657c344b4b3f4
#
_entry.id   591c0b93b6812a487ed657c344b4b3f4
#
_cell.length_a   1.000
_cell.length_b   1.000
_cell.length_c   1.000
_cell.angle_alpha   90.00
_cell.angle_beta   90.00
_cell.angle_gamma   90.00
#
_symmetry.space_group_name_H-M   'P 1'
#
loop_
_entity.id
_entity.type
_entity.pdbx_description
1 polymer ?
#
loop_
_entity_poly.entity_id
_entity_poly.type
_entity_poly.pdbx_seq_one_letter_code
_entity_poly.pdbx_strand_id
1 'polypeptide(L)'
;MNHYEIVFIFNPDQKELGSALFSKVLEVTKNNKGVVHRSEEIGSRRLAYPIKDFFRGEYFLLNIECDAKSLASINELFKFNENILRSSVLKKKKAETSKSALMEQSKEASSYEENKDRKSFSNKVSSEAKKIVSKAEEVVEEVVEEVVEEVKEVVEKAEEVVEEVVEEAKEKASGVFAKVKNVFKSEKK
;
A
#
# COMPACT_ATOMS: atom_id res chain seq x y z
N MET A 1 10.79 -47.38 9.87
CA MET A 1 10.90 -45.93 9.60
C MET A 1 11.04 -45.20 10.93
N ASN A 2 11.73 -44.04 10.96
CA ASN A 2 11.92 -43.25 12.15
C ASN A 2 11.44 -41.83 11.88
N HIS A 3 11.00 -41.13 12.92
CA HIS A 3 10.62 -39.73 12.83
C HIS A 3 11.83 -38.81 13.00
N TYR A 4 11.96 -37.82 12.12
CA TYR A 4 13.02 -36.82 12.15
C TYR A 4 12.46 -35.44 12.04
N GLU A 5 13.03 -34.53 12.80
CA GLU A 5 12.85 -33.09 12.66
C GLU A 5 14.11 -32.53 12.01
N ILE A 6 13.93 -31.88 10.89
CA ILE A 6 15.00 -31.30 10.09
C ILE A 6 14.79 -29.80 10.06
N VAL A 7 15.78 -29.05 10.52
CA VAL A 7 15.81 -27.61 10.42
C VAL A 7 17.04 -27.21 9.64
N PHE A 8 16.89 -26.36 8.65
CA PHE A 8 18.04 -25.77 7.97
C PHE A 8 17.85 -24.28 7.74
N ILE A 9 18.97 -23.58 7.75
CA ILE A 9 19.07 -22.15 7.56
C ILE A 9 19.77 -21.93 6.22
N PHE A 10 19.13 -21.17 5.36
CA PHE A 10 19.61 -20.88 4.02
C PHE A 10 20.04 -19.42 3.89
N ASN A 11 20.85 -19.12 2.88
CA ASN A 11 21.28 -17.77 2.57
C ASN A 11 20.08 -16.88 2.24
N PRO A 12 19.91 -15.73 2.91
CA PRO A 12 18.75 -14.85 2.71
C PRO A 12 18.68 -14.22 1.31
N ASP A 13 19.84 -14.05 0.65
CA ASP A 13 19.92 -13.44 -0.68
C ASP A 13 19.41 -14.38 -1.79
N GLN A 14 19.28 -15.67 -1.49
CA GLN A 14 18.90 -16.72 -2.45
C GLN A 14 17.68 -17.52 -2.00
N LYS A 15 16.66 -16.83 -1.55
CA LYS A 15 15.42 -17.42 -1.02
C LYS A 15 14.78 -18.43 -1.97
N GLU A 16 14.73 -18.13 -3.26
CA GLU A 16 14.14 -19.02 -4.29
C GLU A 16 14.85 -20.37 -4.37
N LEU A 17 16.17 -20.38 -4.29
CA LEU A 17 16.96 -21.62 -4.25
C LEU A 17 16.73 -22.40 -2.95
N GLY A 18 16.47 -21.69 -1.84
CA GLY A 18 16.07 -22.28 -0.57
C GLY A 18 14.76 -23.03 -0.67
N SER A 19 13.72 -22.42 -1.25
CA SER A 19 12.41 -23.03 -1.48
C SER A 19 12.50 -24.20 -2.50
N ALA A 20 13.36 -24.09 -3.52
CA ALA A 20 13.61 -25.18 -4.46
C ALA A 20 14.28 -26.39 -3.77
N LEU A 21 15.26 -26.16 -2.91
CA LEU A 21 15.89 -27.21 -2.12
C LEU A 21 14.89 -27.85 -1.16
N PHE A 22 14.05 -27.06 -0.50
CA PHE A 22 12.98 -27.52 0.38
C PHE A 22 12.02 -28.47 -0.35
N SER A 23 11.56 -28.09 -1.54
CA SER A 23 10.73 -28.93 -2.41
C SER A 23 11.44 -30.23 -2.80
N LYS A 24 12.73 -30.17 -3.10
CA LYS A 24 13.55 -31.35 -3.45
C LYS A 24 13.67 -32.33 -2.27
N VAL A 25 13.81 -31.83 -1.04
CA VAL A 25 13.82 -32.68 0.15
C VAL A 25 12.47 -33.38 0.35
N LEU A 26 11.36 -32.69 0.09
CA LEU A 26 10.01 -33.27 0.12
C LEU A 26 9.85 -34.38 -0.93
N GLU A 27 10.35 -34.18 -2.15
CA GLU A 27 10.32 -35.16 -3.21
C GLU A 27 11.15 -36.41 -2.87
N VAL A 28 12.38 -36.23 -2.39
CA VAL A 28 13.24 -37.34 -1.95
C VAL A 28 12.56 -38.18 -0.86
N THR A 29 11.90 -37.50 0.08
CA THR A 29 11.14 -38.19 1.15
C THR A 29 10.00 -39.01 0.57
N LYS A 30 9.18 -38.45 -0.32
CA LYS A 30 8.03 -39.13 -0.94
C LYS A 30 8.46 -40.28 -1.85
N ASN A 31 9.47 -40.08 -2.67
CA ASN A 31 9.99 -41.10 -3.61
C ASN A 31 10.50 -42.36 -2.88
N ASN A 32 11.03 -42.17 -1.68
CA ASN A 32 11.50 -43.27 -0.84
C ASN A 32 10.42 -43.78 0.13
N LYS A 33 9.14 -43.58 -0.17
CA LYS A 33 8.00 -44.02 0.65
C LYS A 33 7.98 -43.45 2.06
N GLY A 34 8.63 -42.32 2.30
CA GLY A 34 8.56 -41.56 3.55
C GLY A 34 7.28 -40.75 3.64
N VAL A 35 6.92 -40.37 4.85
CA VAL A 35 5.76 -39.52 5.14
C VAL A 35 6.22 -38.16 5.63
N VAL A 36 5.61 -37.09 5.12
CA VAL A 36 5.85 -35.73 5.57
C VAL A 36 4.69 -35.35 6.50
N HIS A 37 4.99 -35.14 7.77
CA HIS A 37 4.00 -34.76 8.79
C HIS A 37 3.84 -33.25 8.91
N ARG A 38 4.93 -32.51 8.76
CA ARG A 38 4.94 -31.04 8.84
C ARG A 38 5.99 -30.47 7.89
N SER A 39 5.63 -29.41 7.18
CA SER A 39 6.52 -28.66 6.31
C SER A 39 6.25 -27.18 6.49
N GLU A 40 7.22 -26.41 6.96
CA GLU A 40 7.08 -25.00 7.28
C GLU A 40 8.22 -24.18 6.68
N GLU A 41 7.89 -23.17 5.92
CA GLU A 41 8.77 -22.08 5.50
C GLU A 41 8.58 -20.93 6.49
N ILE A 42 9.50 -20.77 7.41
CA ILE A 42 9.39 -19.80 8.50
C ILE A 42 9.73 -18.39 8.03
N GLY A 43 10.59 -18.29 7.01
CA GLY A 43 11.04 -17.04 6.41
C GLY A 43 12.29 -16.48 7.05
N SER A 44 12.62 -15.24 6.71
CA SER A 44 13.85 -14.56 7.10
C SER A 44 13.83 -14.13 8.56
N ARG A 45 14.82 -14.59 9.33
CA ARG A 45 14.98 -14.23 10.76
C ARG A 45 16.38 -13.78 11.07
N ARG A 46 16.48 -12.88 12.05
CA ARG A 46 17.79 -12.46 12.59
C ARG A 46 18.45 -13.59 13.35
N LEU A 47 19.72 -13.82 13.07
CA LEU A 47 20.55 -14.77 13.79
C LEU A 47 21.07 -14.15 15.09
N ALA A 48 21.33 -14.98 16.11
CA ALA A 48 21.91 -14.53 17.38
C ALA A 48 23.36 -14.06 17.21
N TYR A 49 24.08 -14.65 16.25
CA TYR A 49 25.44 -14.29 15.84
C TYR A 49 25.58 -14.52 14.33
N PRO A 50 26.52 -13.81 13.67
CA PRO A 50 26.70 -13.97 12.22
C PRO A 50 27.23 -15.36 11.88
N ILE A 51 26.71 -15.94 10.80
CA ILE A 51 27.17 -17.20 10.25
C ILE A 51 27.57 -16.94 8.79
N LYS A 52 28.81 -17.21 8.40
CA LYS A 52 29.37 -16.90 7.06
C LYS A 52 29.07 -15.43 6.66
N ASP A 53 29.26 -14.49 7.60
CA ASP A 53 29.00 -13.04 7.46
C ASP A 53 27.55 -12.60 7.30
N PHE A 54 26.58 -13.52 7.35
CA PHE A 54 25.17 -13.23 7.33
C PHE A 54 24.61 -13.03 8.75
N PHE A 55 23.90 -11.91 8.98
CA PHE A 55 23.19 -11.62 10.22
C PHE A 55 21.74 -12.08 10.22
N ARG A 56 21.23 -12.50 9.06
CA ARG A 56 19.89 -13.07 8.84
C ARG A 56 20.01 -14.38 8.09
N GLY A 57 18.96 -15.21 8.17
CA GLY A 57 18.89 -16.45 7.41
C GLY A 57 17.45 -16.85 7.18
N GLU A 58 17.19 -17.53 6.07
CA GLU A 58 15.89 -18.15 5.76
C GLU A 58 15.78 -19.50 6.48
N TYR A 59 14.75 -19.64 7.31
CA TYR A 59 14.53 -20.83 8.11
C TYR A 59 13.49 -21.74 7.47
N PHE A 60 13.85 -23.01 7.38
CA PHE A 60 12.98 -24.08 6.91
C PHE A 60 12.92 -25.18 7.94
N LEU A 61 11.71 -25.73 8.20
CA LEU A 61 11.48 -26.79 9.15
C LEU A 61 10.63 -27.90 8.54
N LEU A 62 11.06 -29.13 8.74
CA LEU A 62 10.42 -30.34 8.23
C LEU A 62 10.33 -31.38 9.36
N ASN A 63 9.16 -31.99 9.51
CA ASN A 63 9.01 -33.22 10.28
C ASN A 63 8.62 -34.34 9.32
N ILE A 64 9.51 -35.29 9.19
CA ILE A 64 9.37 -36.41 8.26
C ILE A 64 9.52 -37.75 8.96
N GLU A 65 8.90 -38.74 8.39
CA GLU A 65 9.14 -40.13 8.73
C GLU A 65 9.77 -40.82 7.56
N CYS A 66 10.98 -41.33 7.73
CA CYS A 66 11.72 -41.90 6.62
C CYS A 66 12.67 -43.04 7.10
N ASP A 67 13.22 -43.74 6.12
CA ASP A 67 14.27 -44.73 6.32
C ASP A 67 15.66 -44.07 6.38
N ALA A 68 16.62 -44.82 6.92
CA ALA A 68 18.01 -44.36 7.05
C ALA A 68 18.66 -44.01 5.71
N LYS A 69 18.28 -44.68 4.63
CA LYS A 69 18.77 -44.40 3.26
C LYS A 69 18.31 -43.01 2.75
N SER A 70 17.03 -42.72 2.95
CA SER A 70 16.44 -41.43 2.59
C SER A 70 17.08 -40.29 3.37
N LEU A 71 17.31 -40.51 4.67
CA LEU A 71 18.01 -39.54 5.52
C LEU A 71 19.44 -39.29 5.06
N ALA A 72 20.17 -40.35 4.65
CA ALA A 72 21.51 -40.19 4.10
C ALA A 72 21.53 -39.32 2.84
N SER A 73 20.60 -39.56 1.89
CA SER A 73 20.46 -38.75 0.67
C SER A 73 20.12 -37.30 0.97
N ILE A 74 19.26 -37.03 1.99
CA ILE A 74 18.94 -35.67 2.42
C ILE A 74 20.18 -34.99 3.02
N ASN A 75 20.94 -35.70 3.85
CA ASN A 75 22.17 -35.16 4.42
C ASN A 75 23.24 -34.86 3.35
N GLU A 76 23.34 -35.68 2.31
CA GLU A 76 24.21 -35.41 1.17
C GLU A 76 23.79 -34.14 0.42
N LEU A 77 22.49 -33.93 0.18
CA LEU A 77 21.98 -32.71 -0.43
C LEU A 77 22.37 -31.47 0.38
N PHE A 78 22.31 -31.57 1.71
CA PHE A 78 22.70 -30.46 2.58
C PHE A 78 24.22 -30.23 2.59
N LYS A 79 25.00 -31.29 2.61
CA LYS A 79 26.45 -31.22 2.65
C LYS A 79 27.07 -30.58 1.40
N PHE A 80 26.49 -30.85 0.24
CA PHE A 80 27.00 -30.35 -1.04
C PHE A 80 26.37 -29.01 -1.47
N ASN A 81 25.51 -28.41 -0.66
CA ASN A 81 24.91 -27.12 -0.96
C ASN A 81 25.60 -26.00 -0.17
N GLU A 82 26.36 -25.17 -0.86
CA GLU A 82 27.15 -24.07 -0.27
C GLU A 82 26.28 -22.97 0.33
N ASN A 83 25.02 -22.83 -0.13
CA ASN A 83 24.08 -21.81 0.31
C ASN A 83 23.42 -22.14 1.64
N ILE A 84 23.59 -23.35 2.14
CA ILE A 84 23.17 -23.73 3.48
C ILE A 84 24.15 -23.16 4.49
N LEU A 85 23.65 -22.31 5.38
CA LEU A 85 24.43 -21.75 6.49
C LEU A 85 24.59 -22.78 7.58
N ARG A 86 23.51 -23.45 7.94
CA ARG A 86 23.49 -24.50 8.97
C ARG A 86 22.30 -25.46 8.76
N SER A 87 22.50 -26.71 9.09
CA SER A 87 21.43 -27.71 9.16
C SER A 87 21.50 -28.51 10.46
N SER A 88 20.37 -28.97 10.93
CA SER A 88 20.21 -29.80 12.11
C SER A 88 19.18 -30.88 11.85
N VAL A 89 19.51 -32.10 12.17
CA VAL A 89 18.63 -33.27 12.05
C VAL A 89 18.51 -33.94 13.41
N LEU A 90 17.29 -33.95 13.94
CA LEU A 90 16.97 -34.51 15.26
C LEU A 90 16.03 -35.70 15.10
N LYS A 91 16.34 -36.80 15.72
CA LYS A 91 15.45 -37.94 15.79
C LYS A 91 14.36 -37.70 16.85
N LYS A 92 13.10 -37.83 16.46
CA LYS A 92 11.92 -37.70 17.35
C LYS A 92 11.31 -39.07 17.69
N LYS A 93 10.63 -39.13 18.82
CA LYS A 93 9.92 -40.35 19.24
C LYS A 93 8.55 -40.50 18.61
N LYS A 94 7.93 -39.37 18.20
CA LYS A 94 6.57 -39.30 17.64
C LYS A 94 6.51 -38.34 16.50
N ALA A 95 5.52 -38.50 15.63
CA ALA A 95 5.19 -37.51 14.59
C ALA A 95 4.69 -36.20 15.24
N GLU A 96 5.18 -35.08 14.77
CA GLU A 96 4.73 -33.74 15.16
C GLU A 96 4.06 -33.08 13.96
N THR A 97 2.78 -32.78 14.11
CA THR A 97 1.95 -32.13 13.07
C THR A 97 1.51 -30.73 13.45
N SER A 98 1.65 -30.35 14.73
CA SER A 98 1.32 -28.99 15.20
C SER A 98 2.26 -27.95 14.65
N LYS A 99 1.77 -26.71 14.51
CA LYS A 99 2.60 -25.60 14.08
C LYS A 99 3.75 -25.38 15.06
N SER A 100 4.92 -25.00 14.53
CA SER A 100 6.08 -24.70 15.36
C SER A 100 5.95 -23.34 16.06
N ALA A 101 6.51 -23.21 17.26
CA ALA A 101 6.60 -21.95 17.96
C ALA A 101 7.35 -20.87 17.12
N LEU A 102 8.30 -21.31 16.28
CA LEU A 102 9.00 -20.40 15.35
C LEU A 102 8.06 -19.82 14.30
N MET A 103 7.14 -20.61 13.76
CA MET A 103 6.14 -20.16 12.78
C MET A 103 5.14 -19.19 13.41
N GLU A 104 4.71 -19.44 14.65
CA GLU A 104 3.82 -18.54 15.39
C GLU A 104 4.49 -17.19 15.63
N GLN A 105 5.71 -17.17 16.15
CA GLN A 105 6.49 -15.95 16.35
C GLN A 105 6.77 -15.17 15.06
N SER A 106 6.96 -15.85 13.93
CA SER A 106 7.16 -15.18 12.64
C SER A 106 5.90 -14.47 12.16
N LYS A 107 4.72 -15.04 12.38
CA LYS A 107 3.44 -14.42 12.07
C LYS A 107 3.19 -13.19 12.92
N GLU A 108 3.46 -13.26 14.22
CA GLU A 108 3.34 -12.13 15.11
C GLU A 108 4.30 -10.99 14.69
N ALA A 109 5.56 -11.30 14.40
CA ALA A 109 6.55 -10.32 13.96
C ALA A 109 6.14 -9.65 12.65
N SER A 110 5.63 -10.39 11.66
CA SER A 110 5.16 -9.84 10.39
C SER A 110 3.94 -8.94 10.56
N SER A 111 3.03 -9.29 11.46
CA SER A 111 1.85 -8.47 11.77
C SER A 111 2.22 -7.14 12.46
N TYR A 112 3.28 -7.12 13.26
CA TYR A 112 3.82 -5.91 13.87
C TYR A 112 4.52 -4.99 12.84
N GLU A 113 5.28 -5.55 11.90
CA GLU A 113 5.92 -4.78 10.83
C GLU A 113 4.88 -4.20 9.85
N GLU A 114 3.90 -4.98 9.40
CA GLU A 114 2.80 -4.50 8.56
C GLU A 114 1.97 -3.38 9.20
N ASN A 115 1.68 -3.48 10.50
CA ASN A 115 0.98 -2.43 11.23
C ASN A 115 1.81 -1.15 11.40
N LYS A 116 3.14 -1.28 11.53
CA LYS A 116 4.05 -0.14 11.63
C LYS A 116 4.17 0.60 10.30
N ASP A 117 4.27 -0.14 9.19
CA ASP A 117 4.34 0.44 7.84
C ASP A 117 3.01 1.08 7.44
N ARG A 118 1.87 0.46 7.75
CA ARG A 118 0.55 1.06 7.57
C ARG A 118 0.37 2.36 8.35
N LYS A 119 0.81 2.41 9.62
CA LYS A 119 0.75 3.64 10.42
C LYS A 119 1.68 4.73 9.89
N SER A 120 2.90 4.39 9.47
CA SER A 120 3.83 5.36 8.89
C SER A 120 3.35 5.90 7.56
N PHE A 121 2.80 5.05 6.69
CA PHE A 121 2.22 5.44 5.41
C PHE A 121 0.95 6.28 5.59
N SER A 122 0.04 5.90 6.49
CA SER A 122 -1.16 6.66 6.81
C SER A 122 -0.82 8.07 7.33
N ASN A 123 0.19 8.20 8.21
CA ASN A 123 0.63 9.49 8.72
C ASN A 123 1.28 10.36 7.62
N LYS A 124 2.02 9.76 6.70
CA LYS A 124 2.64 10.47 5.58
C LYS A 124 1.60 10.96 4.58
N VAL A 125 0.64 10.10 4.20
CA VAL A 125 -0.48 10.47 3.32
C VAL A 125 -1.35 11.56 3.94
N SER A 126 -1.66 11.48 5.24
CA SER A 126 -2.46 12.51 5.92
C SER A 126 -1.74 13.86 6.04
N SER A 127 -0.42 13.88 6.18
CA SER A 127 0.37 15.12 6.20
C SER A 127 0.51 15.76 4.82
N GLU A 128 0.66 14.96 3.77
CA GLU A 128 0.70 15.44 2.38
C GLU A 128 -0.68 15.91 1.90
N ALA A 129 -1.75 15.18 2.25
CA ALA A 129 -3.12 15.59 1.96
C ALA A 129 -3.47 16.93 2.63
N LYS A 130 -3.06 17.16 3.88
CA LYS A 130 -3.25 18.45 4.55
C LYS A 130 -2.51 19.59 3.85
N LYS A 131 -1.29 19.36 3.36
CA LYS A 131 -0.53 20.37 2.59
C LYS A 131 -1.17 20.69 1.24
N ILE A 132 -1.76 19.69 0.57
CA ILE A 132 -2.45 19.89 -0.71
C ILE A 132 -3.75 20.67 -0.49
N VAL A 133 -4.51 20.34 0.56
CA VAL A 133 -5.76 21.05 0.89
C VAL A 133 -5.49 22.50 1.26
N SER A 134 -4.51 22.79 2.12
CA SER A 134 -4.16 24.17 2.48
C SER A 134 -3.70 25.01 1.28
N LYS A 135 -2.94 24.42 0.37
CA LYS A 135 -2.50 25.10 -0.84
C LYS A 135 -3.63 25.30 -1.87
N ALA A 136 -4.62 24.38 -1.90
CA ALA A 136 -5.81 24.53 -2.72
C ALA A 136 -6.74 25.62 -2.17
N GLU A 137 -6.88 25.72 -0.85
CA GLU A 137 -7.65 26.80 -0.19
C GLU A 137 -7.06 28.17 -0.51
N GLU A 138 -5.74 28.33 -0.44
CA GLU A 138 -5.02 29.57 -0.76
C GLU A 138 -5.24 30.01 -2.24
N VAL A 139 -5.17 29.08 -3.18
CA VAL A 139 -5.42 29.34 -4.60
C VAL A 139 -6.90 29.67 -4.88
N VAL A 140 -7.82 29.02 -4.21
CA VAL A 140 -9.25 29.31 -4.34
C VAL A 140 -9.59 30.69 -3.79
N GLU A 141 -8.99 31.09 -2.69
CA GLU A 141 -9.19 32.42 -2.10
C GLU A 141 -8.70 33.53 -3.04
N GLU A 142 -7.51 33.34 -3.66
CA GLU A 142 -6.94 34.29 -4.65
C GLU A 142 -7.80 34.42 -5.91
N VAL A 143 -8.29 33.29 -6.45
CA VAL A 143 -9.18 33.29 -7.64
C VAL A 143 -10.56 33.87 -7.33
N VAL A 144 -11.08 33.66 -6.13
CA VAL A 144 -12.38 34.24 -5.71
C VAL A 144 -12.27 35.77 -5.56
N GLU A 145 -11.17 36.30 -5.02
CA GLU A 145 -10.97 37.76 -4.94
C GLU A 145 -10.89 38.38 -6.33
N GLU A 146 -10.13 37.79 -7.28
CA GLU A 146 -10.00 38.28 -8.64
C GLU A 146 -11.35 38.28 -9.39
N VAL A 147 -12.14 37.20 -9.27
CA VAL A 147 -13.48 37.10 -9.89
C VAL A 147 -14.47 38.10 -9.26
N VAL A 148 -14.42 38.33 -7.94
CA VAL A 148 -15.27 39.32 -7.28
C VAL A 148 -14.95 40.74 -7.74
N GLU A 149 -13.71 41.05 -7.99
CA GLU A 149 -13.30 42.38 -8.50
C GLU A 149 -13.76 42.59 -9.95
N GLU A 150 -13.59 41.58 -10.83
CA GLU A 150 -14.11 41.62 -12.21
C GLU A 150 -15.65 41.77 -12.25
N VAL A 151 -16.36 41.04 -11.41
CA VAL A 151 -17.84 41.11 -11.31
C VAL A 151 -18.30 42.50 -10.85
N LYS A 152 -17.59 43.12 -9.89
CA LYS A 152 -17.89 44.52 -9.47
C LYS A 152 -17.74 45.51 -10.60
N GLU A 153 -16.67 45.43 -11.38
CA GLU A 153 -16.43 46.30 -12.53
C GLU A 153 -17.50 46.15 -13.62
N VAL A 154 -17.97 44.93 -13.87
CA VAL A 154 -19.07 44.64 -14.80
C VAL A 154 -20.41 45.17 -14.28
N VAL A 155 -20.68 45.07 -13.01
CA VAL A 155 -21.90 45.58 -12.38
C VAL A 155 -21.92 47.11 -12.44
N GLU A 156 -20.82 47.78 -12.12
CA GLU A 156 -20.71 49.23 -12.16
C GLU A 156 -20.94 49.80 -13.58
N LYS A 157 -20.34 49.14 -14.59
CA LYS A 157 -20.59 49.46 -16.00
C LYS A 157 -22.03 49.21 -16.45
N ALA A 158 -22.67 48.17 -15.92
CA ALA A 158 -24.07 47.89 -16.22
C ALA A 158 -25.02 48.89 -15.55
N GLU A 159 -24.71 49.36 -14.36
CA GLU A 159 -25.48 50.45 -13.68
C GLU A 159 -25.38 51.76 -14.45
N GLU A 160 -24.20 52.15 -14.93
CA GLU A 160 -24.02 53.35 -15.78
C GLU A 160 -24.89 53.29 -17.07
N VAL A 161 -24.86 52.15 -17.78
CA VAL A 161 -25.65 51.93 -18.98
C VAL A 161 -27.16 51.96 -18.70
N VAL A 162 -27.60 51.41 -17.58
CA VAL A 162 -29.00 51.45 -17.17
C VAL A 162 -29.43 52.86 -16.84
N GLU A 163 -28.60 53.66 -16.17
CA GLU A 163 -28.88 55.06 -15.86
C GLU A 163 -29.03 55.91 -17.12
N GLU A 164 -28.12 55.74 -18.09
CA GLU A 164 -28.17 56.41 -19.41
C GLU A 164 -29.44 56.07 -20.22
N VAL A 165 -29.81 54.80 -20.25
CA VAL A 165 -31.04 54.30 -20.90
C VAL A 165 -32.31 54.85 -20.22
N VAL A 166 -32.31 54.92 -18.91
CA VAL A 166 -33.44 55.49 -18.15
C VAL A 166 -33.60 56.97 -18.36
N GLU A 167 -32.50 57.73 -18.48
CA GLU A 167 -32.50 59.15 -18.76
C GLU A 167 -32.99 59.42 -20.17
N GLU A 168 -32.52 58.68 -21.20
CA GLU A 168 -32.99 58.78 -22.60
C GLU A 168 -34.51 58.42 -22.74
N ALA A 169 -34.96 57.44 -21.96
CA ALA A 169 -36.38 57.09 -21.92
C ALA A 169 -37.26 58.17 -21.29
N LYS A 170 -36.78 58.84 -20.25
CA LYS A 170 -37.44 60.01 -19.62
C LYS A 170 -37.53 61.21 -20.55
N GLU A 171 -36.47 61.47 -21.32
CA GLU A 171 -36.47 62.54 -22.30
C GLU A 171 -37.44 62.30 -23.44
N LYS A 172 -37.43 61.10 -24.01
CA LYS A 172 -38.38 60.64 -25.03
C LYS A 172 -39.80 60.68 -24.57
N ALA A 173 -40.10 60.24 -23.33
CA ALA A 173 -41.40 60.29 -22.72
C ALA A 173 -41.91 61.73 -22.51
N SER A 174 -41.02 62.65 -22.06
CA SER A 174 -41.38 64.05 -21.90
C SER A 174 -41.68 64.75 -23.20
N GLY A 175 -40.93 64.39 -24.31
CA GLY A 175 -41.17 64.89 -25.65
C GLY A 175 -42.51 64.38 -26.24
N VAL A 176 -42.88 63.18 -26.02
CA VAL A 176 -44.18 62.62 -26.43
C VAL A 176 -45.32 63.27 -25.65
N PHE A 177 -45.17 63.48 -24.34
CA PHE A 177 -46.16 64.15 -23.50
C PHE A 177 -46.42 65.62 -23.96
N ALA A 178 -45.33 66.35 -24.36
CA ALA A 178 -45.45 67.67 -24.89
C ALA A 178 -46.17 67.70 -26.26
N LYS A 179 -45.92 66.74 -27.14
CA LYS A 179 -46.64 66.58 -28.44
C LYS A 179 -48.14 66.27 -28.23
N VAL A 180 -48.47 65.35 -27.36
CA VAL A 180 -49.86 65.01 -27.02
C VAL A 180 -50.61 66.20 -26.45
N LYS A 181 -49.98 66.99 -25.58
CA LYS A 181 -50.57 68.18 -25.00
C LYS A 181 -50.87 69.26 -26.05
N ASN A 182 -50.03 69.41 -27.09
CA ASN A 182 -50.23 70.33 -28.18
C ASN A 182 -51.36 69.88 -29.17
N VAL A 183 -51.51 68.60 -29.41
CA VAL A 183 -52.62 68.05 -30.25
C VAL A 183 -53.96 68.27 -29.54
N PHE A 184 -54.07 68.00 -28.22
CA PHE A 184 -55.28 68.30 -27.46
C PHE A 184 -55.67 69.75 -27.36
N LYS A 185 -54.71 70.66 -27.54
CA LYS A 185 -54.98 72.11 -27.53
C LYS A 185 -55.44 72.65 -28.85
N SER A 186 -55.17 71.91 -29.97
CA SER A 186 -55.63 72.32 -31.33
C SER A 186 -57.02 71.82 -31.68
N GLU A 187 -57.60 70.86 -30.93
CA GLU A 187 -58.96 70.36 -31.17
C GLU A 187 -60.04 71.11 -30.38
N LYS A 188 -59.65 72.12 -29.57
CA LYS A 188 -60.56 72.98 -28.82
C LYS A 188 -60.67 74.40 -29.38
N LYS A 189 -60.54 74.60 -30.73
CA LYS A 189 -60.86 75.86 -31.34
C LYS A 189 -61.92 75.67 -32.43
#